data_d94ffc2c1bf0bd35593df033a021b31d
#
_entry.id   d94ffc2c1bf0bd35593df033a021b31d
#
_cell.length_a   1.000
_cell.length_b   1.000
_cell.length_c   1.000
_cell.angle_alpha   90.00
_cell.angle_beta   90.00
_cell.angle_gamma   90.00
#
_symmetry.space_group_name_H-M   'P 1'
#
loop_
_entity.id
_entity.type
_entity.pdbx_description
1 polymer ?
#
loop_
_entity_poly.entity_id
_entity_poly.type
_entity_poly.pdbx_seq_one_letter_code
_entity_poly.pdbx_strand_id
1 'polypeptide(L)'
;QSIASGLVSLHFVNVTDHPPLVAPFRGSDARFSTNPICLAMPGTEKQPPVLLDMATSRIALGKARVALNKNEALKDGLVIDHKGQPSWDPGVMAGYLFPERPDNPPLGALTPLGEYKGYGLALFCELLGGLLSGGGTIQPEHQRQNSIINNMFTLVIDPARLVDVPWMQHEVEAIVAHAKASPPANPEEPVLVAGDPERISKKERQVQGIPIDDATWEQILECGETLGLTRKEMLNLEQL
;
A
#
# COMPACT_ATOMS: atom_id res chain seq x y z
N GLN A 1 -10.20 -8.26 11.58
CA GLN A 1 -11.32 -8.64 12.48
C GLN A 1 -12.52 -9.17 11.70
N SER A 2 -13.08 -8.45 10.71
CA SER A 2 -14.29 -8.85 9.98
C SER A 2 -14.26 -10.28 9.46
N ILE A 3 -13.19 -10.66 8.76
CA ILE A 3 -13.03 -12.02 8.20
C ILE A 3 -12.95 -13.12 9.28
N ALA A 4 -12.39 -12.82 10.45
CA ALA A 4 -12.36 -13.77 11.58
C ALA A 4 -13.75 -14.00 12.19
N SER A 5 -14.69 -13.09 11.93
CA SER A 5 -16.11 -13.21 12.32
C SER A 5 -17.00 -13.70 11.17
N GLY A 6 -16.42 -14.20 10.07
CA GLY A 6 -17.17 -14.69 8.91
C GLY A 6 -17.81 -13.57 8.06
N LEU A 7 -17.40 -12.32 8.23
CA LEU A 7 -17.98 -11.17 7.55
C LEU A 7 -17.12 -10.74 6.35
N VAL A 8 -17.77 -10.30 5.28
CA VAL A 8 -17.14 -9.65 4.13
C VAL A 8 -16.94 -8.17 4.46
N SER A 9 -15.82 -7.58 4.04
CA SER A 9 -15.60 -6.14 4.26
C SER A 9 -14.92 -5.46 3.08
N LEU A 10 -15.29 -4.19 2.89
CA LEU A 10 -14.73 -3.28 1.91
C LEU A 10 -14.31 -2.00 2.63
N HIS A 11 -13.10 -1.52 2.35
CA HIS A 11 -12.54 -0.32 2.97
C HIS A 11 -12.01 0.60 1.89
N PHE A 12 -12.35 1.87 1.99
CA PHE A 12 -11.86 2.95 1.11
C PHE A 12 -11.21 3.99 1.99
N VAL A 13 -9.95 4.26 1.73
CA VAL A 13 -9.14 5.18 2.55
C VAL A 13 -8.63 6.31 1.68
N ASN A 14 -8.78 7.54 2.15
CA ASN A 14 -8.00 8.66 1.63
C ASN A 14 -7.07 9.20 2.72
N VAL A 15 -6.08 9.96 2.30
CA VAL A 15 -5.11 10.57 3.20
C VAL A 15 -5.10 12.07 2.95
N THR A 16 -5.33 12.83 4.03
CA THR A 16 -5.33 14.30 4.00
C THR A 16 -4.20 14.86 4.86
N ASP A 17 -4.06 16.17 4.83
CA ASP A 17 -3.15 16.98 5.65
C ASP A 17 -1.65 16.80 5.33
N HIS A 18 -1.30 16.11 4.23
CA HIS A 18 0.08 16.04 3.74
C HIS A 18 0.14 16.34 2.24
N PRO A 19 1.34 16.62 1.68
CA PRO A 19 1.50 16.86 0.24
C PRO A 19 1.01 15.66 -0.60
N PRO A 20 0.29 15.90 -1.72
CA PRO A 20 -0.11 14.83 -2.63
C PRO A 20 1.11 14.11 -3.19
N LEU A 21 0.96 12.81 -3.49
CA LEU A 21 2.04 11.92 -3.92
C LEU A 21 1.84 11.33 -5.32
N VAL A 22 0.58 11.22 -5.76
CA VAL A 22 0.18 10.46 -6.96
C VAL A 22 -0.43 11.41 -7.98
N ALA A 23 0.08 11.37 -9.22
CA ALA A 23 -0.50 12.12 -10.32
C ALA A 23 -1.83 11.51 -10.77
N PRO A 24 -2.82 12.33 -11.19
CA PRO A 24 -3.98 11.83 -11.90
C PRO A 24 -3.57 11.26 -13.27
N PHE A 25 -4.41 10.43 -13.85
CA PHE A 25 -4.18 9.92 -15.21
C PHE A 25 -4.00 11.09 -16.20
N ARG A 26 -2.90 11.11 -16.93
CA ARG A 26 -2.46 12.18 -17.84
C ARG A 26 -2.08 13.50 -17.18
N GLY A 27 -2.00 13.55 -15.85
CA GLY A 27 -1.47 14.69 -15.14
C GLY A 27 0.05 14.65 -15.04
N SER A 28 0.66 15.81 -14.86
CA SER A 28 2.12 15.96 -14.71
C SER A 28 2.57 16.25 -13.29
N ASP A 29 1.62 16.43 -12.36
CA ASP A 29 1.90 16.70 -10.95
C ASP A 29 1.02 15.86 -10.02
N ALA A 30 1.42 15.72 -8.77
CA ALA A 30 0.68 14.96 -7.77
C ALA A 30 -0.59 15.70 -7.33
N ARG A 31 -1.72 14.97 -7.23
CA ARG A 31 -3.03 15.50 -6.78
C ARG A 31 -3.70 14.61 -5.75
N PHE A 32 -3.26 13.35 -5.62
CA PHE A 32 -3.81 12.36 -4.71
C PHE A 32 -2.74 11.80 -3.77
N SER A 33 -3.14 11.20 -2.69
CA SER A 33 -2.28 10.27 -1.96
C SER A 33 -2.37 8.86 -2.58
N THR A 34 -1.80 7.87 -1.93
CA THR A 34 -1.83 6.47 -2.40
C THR A 34 -3.20 5.80 -2.26
N ASN A 35 -4.12 6.42 -1.54
CA ASN A 35 -5.54 6.12 -1.41
C ASN A 35 -5.86 4.62 -1.49
N PRO A 36 -5.53 3.83 -0.45
CA PRO A 36 -5.66 2.39 -0.51
C PRO A 36 -7.11 1.92 -0.45
N ILE A 37 -7.34 0.76 -1.07
CA ILE A 37 -8.56 -0.03 -0.90
C ILE A 37 -8.21 -1.38 -0.28
N CYS A 38 -9.13 -1.90 0.54
CA CYS A 38 -9.02 -3.26 1.04
C CYS A 38 -10.36 -3.99 0.86
N LEU A 39 -10.30 -5.16 0.23
CA LEU A 39 -11.44 -6.05 0.01
C LEU A 39 -11.13 -7.38 0.67
N ALA A 40 -12.02 -7.85 1.52
CA ALA A 40 -11.78 -9.06 2.29
C ALA A 40 -12.99 -10.00 2.25
N MET A 41 -12.73 -11.23 1.81
CA MET A 41 -13.66 -12.37 1.85
C MET A 41 -13.19 -13.34 2.94
N PRO A 42 -14.06 -13.78 3.85
CA PRO A 42 -13.68 -14.77 4.86
C PRO A 42 -13.21 -16.08 4.22
N GLY A 43 -12.28 -16.75 4.88
CA GLY A 43 -11.82 -18.08 4.47
C GLY A 43 -12.84 -19.16 4.77
N THR A 44 -12.50 -20.37 4.36
CA THR A 44 -13.22 -21.62 4.66
C THR A 44 -12.30 -22.54 5.46
N GLU A 45 -12.75 -23.75 5.78
CA GLU A 45 -11.88 -24.76 6.39
C GLU A 45 -10.69 -25.14 5.50
N LYS A 46 -10.84 -25.05 4.15
CA LYS A 46 -9.83 -25.48 3.17
C LYS A 46 -9.11 -24.30 2.51
N GLN A 47 -9.71 -23.12 2.51
CA GLN A 47 -9.20 -21.96 1.80
C GLN A 47 -8.94 -20.81 2.78
N PRO A 48 -7.70 -20.30 2.87
CA PRO A 48 -7.44 -19.06 3.61
C PRO A 48 -8.28 -17.90 3.08
N PRO A 49 -8.49 -16.83 3.88
CA PRO A 49 -9.21 -15.65 3.42
C PRO A 49 -8.62 -15.08 2.14
N VAL A 50 -9.48 -14.64 1.21
CA VAL A 50 -9.05 -13.85 0.05
C VAL A 50 -9.02 -12.39 0.47
N LEU A 51 -7.83 -11.80 0.48
CA LEU A 51 -7.60 -10.46 0.99
C LEU A 51 -6.81 -9.64 -0.04
N LEU A 52 -7.46 -8.64 -0.61
CA LEU A 52 -6.82 -7.63 -1.45
C LEU A 52 -6.66 -6.35 -0.62
N ASP A 53 -5.44 -6.01 -0.26
CA ASP A 53 -5.08 -4.75 0.40
C ASP A 53 -4.00 -4.06 -0.44
N MET A 54 -4.39 -2.96 -1.08
CA MET A 54 -3.50 -2.33 -2.06
C MET A 54 -3.67 -0.82 -2.12
N ALA A 55 -2.57 -0.12 -2.39
CA ALA A 55 -2.61 1.25 -2.87
C ALA A 55 -3.27 1.31 -4.26
N THR A 56 -3.90 2.44 -4.58
CA THR A 56 -4.39 2.72 -5.94
C THR A 56 -3.31 3.29 -6.85
N SER A 57 -2.13 3.59 -6.31
CA SER A 57 -0.89 3.84 -7.05
C SER A 57 -0.18 2.53 -7.44
N ARG A 58 0.71 2.60 -8.45
CA ARG A 58 1.50 1.42 -8.90
C ARG A 58 2.45 0.91 -7.83
N ILE A 59 2.97 1.80 -6.98
CA ILE A 59 3.79 1.47 -5.81
C ILE A 59 3.44 2.37 -4.63
N ALA A 60 3.74 1.91 -3.41
CA ALA A 60 3.73 2.76 -2.23
C ALA A 60 4.99 3.64 -2.17
N LEU A 61 4.90 4.80 -1.51
CA LEU A 61 6.05 5.70 -1.29
C LEU A 61 7.23 4.99 -0.60
N GLY A 62 6.95 4.06 0.31
CA GLY A 62 7.99 3.25 0.99
C GLY A 62 8.84 2.42 0.03
N LYS A 63 8.31 1.95 -1.11
CA LYS A 63 9.11 1.27 -2.12
C LYS A 63 10.07 2.20 -2.83
N ALA A 64 9.67 3.44 -3.10
CA ALA A 64 10.57 4.46 -3.63
C ALA A 64 11.67 4.82 -2.62
N ARG A 65 11.35 4.89 -1.31
CA ARG A 65 12.32 5.08 -0.23
C ARG A 65 13.38 3.97 -0.20
N VAL A 66 12.94 2.71 -0.23
CA VAL A 66 13.86 1.56 -0.23
C VAL A 66 14.77 1.58 -1.45
N ALA A 67 14.24 1.85 -2.65
CA ALA A 67 15.04 1.97 -3.86
C ALA A 67 16.07 3.12 -3.75
N LEU A 68 15.64 4.28 -3.22
CA LEU A 68 16.54 5.42 -2.99
C LEU A 68 17.65 5.08 -1.99
N ASN A 69 17.32 4.45 -0.86
CA ASN A 69 18.29 4.05 0.16
C ASN A 69 19.32 3.03 -0.37
N LYS A 70 18.87 2.14 -1.26
CA LYS A 70 19.73 1.15 -1.91
C LYS A 70 20.46 1.65 -3.15
N ASN A 71 20.19 2.88 -3.57
CA ASN A 71 20.68 3.44 -4.84
C ASN A 71 20.31 2.56 -6.05
N GLU A 72 19.09 2.02 -6.05
CA GLU A 72 18.54 1.18 -7.11
C GLU A 72 17.54 1.97 -7.96
N ALA A 73 17.55 1.73 -9.26
CA ALA A 73 16.56 2.30 -10.17
C ALA A 73 15.18 1.65 -9.96
N LEU A 74 14.11 2.43 -10.09
CA LEU A 74 12.75 1.93 -10.16
C LEU A 74 12.46 1.30 -11.53
N LYS A 75 11.45 0.44 -11.58
CA LYS A 75 10.93 -0.07 -12.86
C LYS A 75 10.23 1.04 -13.63
N ASP A 76 10.18 0.91 -14.97
CA ASP A 76 9.53 1.87 -15.85
C ASP A 76 8.05 2.13 -15.51
N GLY A 77 7.66 3.38 -15.62
CA GLY A 77 6.30 3.85 -15.43
C GLY A 77 5.80 3.88 -13.97
N LEU A 78 6.66 3.67 -12.97
CA LEU A 78 6.27 3.74 -11.56
C LEU A 78 6.21 5.18 -11.04
N VAL A 79 7.06 6.05 -11.58
CA VAL A 79 7.13 7.47 -11.23
C VAL A 79 7.24 8.33 -12.49
N ILE A 80 6.89 9.59 -12.35
CA ILE A 80 7.16 10.66 -13.32
C ILE A 80 8.01 11.75 -12.68
N ASP A 81 8.77 12.46 -13.50
CA ASP A 81 9.53 13.64 -13.07
C ASP A 81 8.61 14.87 -12.94
N HIS A 82 9.18 16.02 -12.59
CA HIS A 82 8.48 17.30 -12.46
C HIS A 82 7.91 17.86 -13.77
N LYS A 83 8.23 17.24 -14.91
CA LYS A 83 7.68 17.59 -16.24
C LYS A 83 6.60 16.60 -16.68
N GLY A 84 6.28 15.62 -15.83
CA GLY A 84 5.32 14.55 -16.15
C GLY A 84 5.88 13.46 -17.04
N GLN A 85 7.21 13.40 -17.24
CA GLN A 85 7.84 12.35 -18.04
C GLN A 85 8.15 11.11 -17.20
N PRO A 86 8.01 9.91 -17.76
CA PRO A 86 8.41 8.67 -17.06
C PRO A 86 9.85 8.76 -16.54
N SER A 87 10.07 8.30 -15.32
CA SER A 87 11.39 8.28 -14.68
C SER A 87 11.66 6.93 -14.02
N TRP A 88 12.92 6.57 -13.92
CA TRP A 88 13.43 5.40 -13.16
C TRP A 88 14.13 5.84 -11.88
N ASP A 89 14.34 7.14 -11.72
CA ASP A 89 15.06 7.70 -10.58
C ASP A 89 14.13 7.82 -9.37
N PRO A 90 14.34 7.07 -8.28
CA PRO A 90 13.59 7.24 -7.04
C PRO A 90 13.82 8.62 -6.41
N GLY A 91 14.89 9.31 -6.78
CA GLY A 91 15.23 10.67 -6.33
C GLY A 91 14.13 11.69 -6.61
N VAL A 92 13.31 11.50 -7.66
CA VAL A 92 12.15 12.38 -7.94
C VAL A 92 11.13 12.42 -6.81
N MET A 93 11.18 11.47 -5.89
CA MET A 93 10.34 11.41 -4.68
C MET A 93 11.09 11.89 -3.42
N ALA A 94 12.37 12.28 -3.52
CA ALA A 94 13.21 12.58 -2.36
C ALA A 94 12.64 13.73 -1.49
N GLY A 95 12.09 14.77 -2.08
CA GLY A 95 11.51 15.88 -1.34
C GLY A 95 10.26 15.52 -0.52
N TYR A 96 9.57 14.42 -0.83
CA TYR A 96 8.51 13.88 0.03
C TYR A 96 9.06 13.02 1.17
N LEU A 97 10.21 12.39 0.96
CA LEU A 97 10.84 11.46 1.90
C LEU A 97 11.72 12.18 2.91
N PHE A 98 12.40 13.23 2.46
CA PHE A 98 13.41 13.99 3.21
C PHE A 98 13.24 15.49 2.92
N PRO A 99 12.11 16.10 3.34
CA PRO A 99 11.80 17.49 2.99
C PRO A 99 12.81 18.52 3.50
N GLU A 100 13.57 18.15 4.53
CA GLU A 100 14.61 19.00 5.15
C GLU A 100 15.90 19.11 4.32
N ARG A 101 16.10 18.25 3.32
CA ARG A 101 17.32 18.29 2.49
C ARG A 101 17.28 19.48 1.51
N PRO A 102 18.29 20.35 1.51
CA PRO A 102 18.28 21.56 0.68
C PRO A 102 18.53 21.29 -0.82
N ASP A 103 19.08 20.12 -1.14
CA ASP A 103 19.48 19.69 -2.49
C ASP A 103 18.50 18.72 -3.14
N ASN A 104 17.28 18.61 -2.59
CA ASN A 104 16.25 17.78 -3.21
C ASN A 104 15.97 18.24 -4.65
N PRO A 105 15.85 17.30 -5.60
CA PRO A 105 15.42 17.62 -6.95
C PRO A 105 13.96 18.11 -6.95
N PRO A 106 13.52 18.76 -8.05
CA PRO A 106 12.11 19.10 -8.20
C PRO A 106 11.21 17.88 -8.06
N LEU A 107 10.10 18.02 -7.32
CA LEU A 107 9.19 16.93 -6.99
C LEU A 107 8.58 16.30 -8.25
N GLY A 108 8.70 14.99 -8.34
CA GLY A 108 7.94 14.15 -9.25
C GLY A 108 6.66 13.63 -8.63
N ALA A 109 6.11 12.56 -9.18
CA ALA A 109 4.92 11.91 -8.64
C ALA A 109 4.93 10.39 -8.90
N LEU A 110 4.26 9.64 -8.03
CA LEU A 110 3.89 8.25 -8.30
C LEU A 110 2.81 8.20 -9.39
N THR A 111 2.72 7.09 -10.10
CA THR A 111 1.69 6.87 -11.11
C THR A 111 0.55 5.98 -10.59
N PRO A 112 -0.69 6.15 -11.09
CA PRO A 112 -1.82 5.31 -10.70
C PRO A 112 -1.72 3.90 -11.28
N LEU A 113 -2.20 2.91 -10.54
CA LEU A 113 -2.26 1.51 -10.97
C LEU A 113 -3.13 1.35 -12.23
N GLY A 114 -2.60 0.71 -13.28
CA GLY A 114 -3.36 0.49 -14.51
C GLY A 114 -3.94 1.79 -15.09
N GLU A 115 -3.18 2.88 -15.00
CA GLU A 115 -3.49 4.18 -15.57
C GLU A 115 -4.83 4.76 -15.05
N TYR A 116 -5.83 4.96 -15.94
CA TYR A 116 -7.14 5.52 -15.58
C TYR A 116 -7.91 4.68 -14.55
N LYS A 117 -7.64 3.36 -14.44
CA LYS A 117 -8.34 2.47 -13.51
C LYS A 117 -7.99 2.77 -12.07
N GLY A 118 -6.69 2.81 -11.75
CA GLY A 118 -6.20 3.17 -10.42
C GLY A 118 -6.52 4.63 -10.07
N TYR A 119 -6.44 5.54 -11.06
CA TYR A 119 -6.90 6.92 -10.88
C TYR A 119 -8.39 6.99 -10.50
N GLY A 120 -9.24 6.25 -11.20
CA GLY A 120 -10.66 6.17 -10.86
C GLY A 120 -10.90 5.65 -9.45
N LEU A 121 -10.18 4.59 -9.04
CA LEU A 121 -10.26 4.07 -7.67
C LEU A 121 -9.77 5.08 -6.63
N ALA A 122 -8.66 5.79 -6.90
CA ALA A 122 -8.14 6.85 -6.02
C ALA A 122 -9.18 7.96 -5.80
N LEU A 123 -9.86 8.37 -6.88
CA LEU A 123 -10.93 9.37 -6.79
C LEU A 123 -12.10 8.86 -5.92
N PHE A 124 -12.52 7.62 -6.08
CA PHE A 124 -13.56 7.03 -5.22
C PHE A 124 -13.12 6.91 -3.76
N CYS A 125 -11.84 6.65 -3.47
CA CYS A 125 -11.32 6.70 -2.11
C CYS A 125 -11.43 8.11 -1.50
N GLU A 126 -11.15 9.17 -2.27
CA GLU A 126 -11.40 10.56 -1.82
C GLU A 126 -12.88 10.80 -1.51
N LEU A 127 -13.77 10.36 -2.42
CA LEU A 127 -15.20 10.61 -2.28
C LEU A 127 -15.84 9.78 -1.16
N LEU A 128 -15.51 8.49 -1.05
CA LEU A 128 -16.09 7.63 -0.02
C LEU A 128 -15.36 7.80 1.32
N GLY A 129 -14.02 7.67 1.31
CA GLY A 129 -13.21 7.78 2.52
C GLY A 129 -13.26 9.18 3.13
N GLY A 130 -13.10 10.21 2.31
CA GLY A 130 -13.05 11.59 2.76
C GLY A 130 -14.41 12.21 3.05
N LEU A 131 -15.35 12.14 2.09
CA LEU A 131 -16.64 12.83 2.25
C LEU A 131 -17.57 12.14 3.25
N LEU A 132 -17.72 10.80 3.16
CA LEU A 132 -18.66 10.09 4.01
C LEU A 132 -18.20 9.97 5.46
N SER A 133 -16.88 10.10 5.71
CA SER A 133 -16.34 10.19 7.08
C SER A 133 -16.41 11.60 7.67
N GLY A 134 -16.64 12.62 6.83
CA GLY A 134 -16.56 14.03 7.23
C GLY A 134 -15.14 14.57 7.33
N GLY A 135 -14.10 13.77 7.00
CA GLY A 135 -12.70 14.17 7.09
C GLY A 135 -12.18 14.98 5.90
N GLY A 136 -12.98 15.13 4.85
CA GLY A 136 -12.66 15.92 3.66
C GLY A 136 -11.73 15.23 2.67
N THR A 137 -11.45 15.91 1.58
CA THR A 137 -10.58 15.44 0.50
C THR A 137 -9.21 16.14 0.54
N ILE A 138 -8.25 15.67 -0.22
CA ILE A 138 -6.88 16.22 -0.28
C ILE A 138 -6.79 17.58 -1.02
N GLN A 139 -7.90 18.14 -1.47
CA GLN A 139 -7.93 19.39 -2.24
C GLN A 139 -7.31 20.59 -1.47
N PRO A 140 -6.79 21.63 -2.17
CA PRO A 140 -5.94 22.66 -1.55
C PRO A 140 -6.61 23.61 -0.56
N GLU A 141 -7.96 23.71 -0.58
CA GLU A 141 -8.71 24.61 0.34
C GLU A 141 -8.66 24.14 1.80
N HIS A 142 -8.33 22.86 2.04
CA HIS A 142 -8.09 22.35 3.37
C HIS A 142 -6.73 22.82 3.87
N GLN A 143 -6.71 23.44 5.05
CA GLN A 143 -5.44 23.80 5.71
C GLN A 143 -4.62 22.53 6.01
N ARG A 144 -3.33 22.57 5.71
CA ARG A 144 -2.40 21.47 5.95
C ARG A 144 -1.47 21.82 7.10
N GLN A 145 -1.40 20.94 8.07
CA GLN A 145 -0.46 21.03 9.21
C GLN A 145 0.71 20.05 9.06
N ASN A 146 0.85 19.42 7.89
CA ASN A 146 1.85 18.40 7.56
C ASN A 146 1.79 17.17 8.47
N SER A 147 0.61 16.84 8.98
CA SER A 147 0.33 15.56 9.59
C SER A 147 -0.20 14.57 8.54
N ILE A 148 -0.41 13.32 8.93
CA ILE A 148 -0.99 12.29 8.05
C ILE A 148 -2.32 11.86 8.67
N ILE A 149 -3.42 12.31 8.07
CA ILE A 149 -4.77 11.97 8.54
C ILE A 149 -5.37 10.96 7.56
N ASN A 150 -5.62 9.75 8.05
CA ASN A 150 -6.32 8.72 7.28
C ASN A 150 -7.81 8.79 7.60
N ASN A 151 -8.62 9.04 6.59
CA ASN A 151 -10.07 8.92 6.67
C ASN A 151 -10.49 7.62 6.01
N MET A 152 -11.45 6.92 6.58
CA MET A 152 -11.87 5.61 6.10
C MET A 152 -13.39 5.47 6.10
N PHE A 153 -13.91 5.00 4.97
CA PHE A 153 -15.26 4.44 4.87
C PHE A 153 -15.18 2.93 4.83
N THR A 154 -15.93 2.26 5.71
CA THR A 154 -15.96 0.80 5.80
C THR A 154 -17.38 0.29 5.59
N LEU A 155 -17.54 -0.67 4.68
CA LEU A 155 -18.75 -1.46 4.53
C LEU A 155 -18.46 -2.88 5.01
N VAL A 156 -19.27 -3.35 5.97
CA VAL A 156 -19.23 -4.73 6.50
C VAL A 156 -20.54 -5.42 6.17
N ILE A 157 -20.45 -6.60 5.59
CA ILE A 157 -21.59 -7.37 5.10
C ILE A 157 -21.61 -8.74 5.82
N ASP A 158 -22.74 -9.08 6.41
CA ASP A 158 -23.03 -10.43 6.89
C ASP A 158 -23.55 -11.28 5.72
N PRO A 159 -22.74 -12.19 5.16
CA PRO A 159 -23.16 -12.98 4.00
C PRO A 159 -24.36 -13.90 4.31
N ALA A 160 -24.54 -14.30 5.56
CA ALA A 160 -25.69 -15.14 5.96
C ALA A 160 -27.04 -14.44 5.77
N ARG A 161 -27.04 -13.11 5.61
CA ARG A 161 -28.24 -12.34 5.29
C ARG A 161 -28.58 -12.30 3.80
N LEU A 162 -27.66 -12.74 2.96
CA LEU A 162 -27.76 -12.60 1.50
C LEU A 162 -27.82 -13.95 0.78
N VAL A 163 -27.03 -14.93 1.25
CA VAL A 163 -26.85 -16.22 0.58
C VAL A 163 -26.74 -17.37 1.59
N ASP A 164 -26.87 -18.59 1.10
CA ASP A 164 -26.51 -19.78 1.86
C ASP A 164 -24.99 -19.84 2.10
N VAL A 165 -24.58 -19.86 3.37
CA VAL A 165 -23.15 -19.80 3.72
C VAL A 165 -22.36 -21.03 3.25
N PRO A 166 -22.83 -22.28 3.42
CA PRO A 166 -22.17 -23.44 2.84
C PRO A 166 -21.99 -23.38 1.34
N TRP A 167 -22.98 -22.92 0.60
CA TRP A 167 -22.87 -22.68 -0.85
C TRP A 167 -21.79 -21.64 -1.15
N MET A 168 -21.81 -20.49 -0.47
CA MET A 168 -20.80 -19.44 -0.65
C MET A 168 -19.38 -19.98 -0.39
N GLN A 169 -19.18 -20.74 0.69
CA GLN A 169 -17.88 -21.33 1.00
C GLN A 169 -17.39 -22.27 -0.10
N HIS A 170 -18.29 -23.12 -0.62
CA HIS A 170 -17.99 -24.00 -1.76
C HIS A 170 -17.57 -23.19 -3.00
N GLU A 171 -18.28 -22.11 -3.34
CA GLU A 171 -17.96 -21.24 -4.47
C GLU A 171 -16.61 -20.54 -4.31
N VAL A 172 -16.27 -20.07 -3.08
CA VAL A 172 -14.95 -19.49 -2.80
C VAL A 172 -13.84 -20.53 -3.02
N GLU A 173 -14.00 -21.76 -2.54
CA GLU A 173 -13.04 -22.84 -2.76
C GLU A 173 -12.91 -23.17 -4.25
N ALA A 174 -14.02 -23.28 -4.96
CA ALA A 174 -14.06 -23.63 -6.38
C ALA A 174 -13.40 -22.58 -7.27
N ILE A 175 -13.71 -21.28 -7.06
CA ILE A 175 -13.13 -20.20 -7.88
C ILE A 175 -11.62 -20.03 -7.61
N VAL A 176 -11.18 -20.18 -6.37
CA VAL A 176 -9.74 -20.12 -6.05
C VAL A 176 -8.99 -21.30 -6.66
N ALA A 177 -9.56 -22.51 -6.56
CA ALA A 177 -8.98 -23.68 -7.20
C ALA A 177 -8.92 -23.53 -8.72
N HIS A 178 -9.99 -23.02 -9.35
CA HIS A 178 -10.04 -22.75 -10.78
C HIS A 178 -8.96 -21.76 -11.22
N ALA A 179 -8.80 -20.65 -10.52
CA ALA A 179 -7.76 -19.68 -10.81
C ALA A 179 -6.34 -20.27 -10.71
N LYS A 180 -6.08 -21.02 -9.62
CA LYS A 180 -4.77 -21.64 -9.38
C LYS A 180 -4.46 -22.83 -10.31
N ALA A 181 -5.47 -23.41 -10.93
CA ALA A 181 -5.30 -24.49 -11.93
C ALA A 181 -4.80 -23.96 -13.28
N SER A 182 -4.76 -22.66 -13.50
CA SER A 182 -4.13 -22.08 -14.70
C SER A 182 -2.65 -22.47 -14.75
N PRO A 183 -2.14 -23.00 -15.88
CA PRO A 183 -0.72 -23.25 -16.02
C PRO A 183 0.08 -21.96 -15.80
N PRO A 184 1.12 -21.97 -14.94
CA PRO A 184 1.92 -20.77 -14.70
C PRO A 184 2.70 -20.40 -15.97
N ALA A 185 2.76 -19.11 -16.28
CA ALA A 185 3.55 -18.60 -17.42
C ALA A 185 5.06 -18.82 -17.21
N ASN A 186 5.52 -18.74 -15.96
CA ASN A 186 6.85 -19.16 -15.52
C ASN A 186 6.67 -20.39 -14.62
N PRO A 187 7.21 -21.58 -14.96
CA PRO A 187 7.05 -22.79 -14.15
C PRO A 187 7.50 -22.67 -12.69
N GLU A 188 8.45 -21.75 -12.40
CA GLU A 188 8.96 -21.50 -11.05
C GLU A 188 8.05 -20.58 -10.21
N GLU A 189 7.04 -19.95 -10.85
CA GLU A 189 6.17 -18.96 -10.23
C GLU A 189 4.72 -19.43 -10.28
N PRO A 190 4.18 -20.06 -9.21
CA PRO A 190 2.80 -20.54 -9.21
C PRO A 190 1.80 -19.39 -9.30
N VAL A 191 0.61 -19.69 -9.84
CA VAL A 191 -0.50 -18.73 -9.85
C VAL A 191 -0.97 -18.47 -8.42
N LEU A 192 -1.00 -17.22 -8.03
CA LEU A 192 -1.39 -16.76 -6.70
C LEU A 192 -2.71 -15.98 -6.74
N VAL A 193 -3.46 -16.03 -5.67
CA VAL A 193 -4.64 -15.17 -5.45
C VAL A 193 -4.34 -14.10 -4.39
N ALA A 194 -5.20 -13.10 -4.28
CA ALA A 194 -5.05 -12.02 -3.32
C ALA A 194 -4.90 -12.53 -1.88
N GLY A 195 -3.84 -12.11 -1.20
CA GLY A 195 -3.43 -12.55 0.14
C GLY A 195 -2.38 -13.67 0.15
N ASP A 196 -2.16 -14.40 -0.96
CA ASP A 196 -1.10 -15.42 -1.02
C ASP A 196 0.32 -14.82 -0.92
N PRO A 197 0.67 -13.74 -1.66
CA PRO A 197 1.99 -13.14 -1.57
C PRO A 197 2.37 -12.71 -0.14
N GLU A 198 1.42 -12.12 0.58
CA GLU A 198 1.60 -11.68 1.96
C GLU A 198 1.81 -12.87 2.91
N ARG A 199 1.05 -13.95 2.71
CA ARG A 199 1.21 -15.19 3.50
C ARG A 199 2.56 -15.86 3.27
N ILE A 200 3.02 -15.92 2.02
CA ILE A 200 4.34 -16.46 1.64
C ILE A 200 5.42 -15.63 2.30
N SER A 201 5.41 -14.31 2.09
CA SER A 201 6.41 -13.40 2.66
C SER A 201 6.42 -13.44 4.19
N LYS A 202 5.24 -13.52 4.83
CA LYS A 202 5.14 -13.64 6.29
C LYS A 202 5.81 -14.92 6.79
N LYS A 203 5.51 -16.06 6.15
CA LYS A 203 6.09 -17.36 6.52
C LYS A 203 7.62 -17.36 6.37
N GLU A 204 8.11 -16.81 5.29
CA GLU A 204 9.54 -16.67 5.02
C GLU A 204 10.21 -15.80 6.09
N ARG A 205 9.68 -14.61 6.34
CA ARG A 205 10.25 -13.66 7.31
C ARG A 205 10.16 -14.13 8.76
N GLN A 206 9.20 -14.98 9.10
CA GLN A 206 9.14 -15.60 10.43
C GLN A 206 10.30 -16.57 10.68
N VAL A 207 10.86 -17.16 9.62
CA VAL A 207 12.00 -18.11 9.71
C VAL A 207 13.34 -17.41 9.52
N GLN A 208 13.41 -16.50 8.54
CA GLN A 208 14.68 -15.89 8.11
C GLN A 208 14.94 -14.50 8.73
N GLY A 209 13.94 -13.92 9.38
CA GLY A 209 13.98 -12.53 9.82
C GLY A 209 13.49 -11.56 8.74
N ILE A 210 13.36 -10.29 9.12
CA ILE A 210 12.95 -9.21 8.23
C ILE A 210 14.20 -8.57 7.63
N PRO A 211 14.40 -8.61 6.29
CA PRO A 211 15.53 -7.93 5.67
C PRO A 211 15.35 -6.42 5.75
N ILE A 212 16.31 -5.74 6.37
CA ILE A 212 16.37 -4.28 6.48
C ILE A 212 17.69 -3.84 5.85
N ASP A 213 17.64 -2.86 4.93
CA ASP A 213 18.86 -2.28 4.37
C ASP A 213 19.58 -1.39 5.40
N ASP A 214 20.90 -1.21 5.23
CA ASP A 214 21.76 -0.51 6.19
C ASP A 214 21.31 0.94 6.41
N ALA A 215 20.88 1.64 5.36
CA ALA A 215 20.39 3.03 5.46
C ALA A 215 19.10 3.11 6.27
N THR A 216 18.16 2.20 6.06
CA THR A 216 16.92 2.11 6.85
C THR A 216 17.23 1.73 8.29
N TRP A 217 18.18 0.82 8.53
CA TRP A 217 18.60 0.44 9.87
C TRP A 217 19.19 1.63 10.64
N GLU A 218 20.06 2.40 9.98
CA GLU A 218 20.64 3.61 10.57
C GLU A 218 19.56 4.64 10.93
N GLN A 219 18.57 4.86 10.05
CA GLN A 219 17.43 5.75 10.34
C GLN A 219 16.60 5.29 11.54
N ILE A 220 16.46 3.98 11.76
CA ILE A 220 15.78 3.41 12.94
C ILE A 220 16.58 3.73 14.20
N LEU A 221 17.90 3.56 14.17
CA LEU A 221 18.78 3.87 15.31
C LEU A 221 18.76 5.36 15.64
N GLU A 222 18.86 6.24 14.64
CA GLU A 222 18.76 7.69 14.81
C GLU A 222 17.39 8.08 15.43
N CYS A 223 16.29 7.49 14.93
CA CYS A 223 14.97 7.72 15.51
C CYS A 223 14.91 7.30 16.99
N GLY A 224 15.48 6.15 17.35
CA GLY A 224 15.57 5.70 18.73
C GLY A 224 16.37 6.66 19.63
N GLU A 225 17.47 7.21 19.12
CA GLU A 225 18.26 8.22 19.84
C GLU A 225 17.44 9.48 20.16
N THR A 226 16.58 9.92 19.24
CA THR A 226 15.68 11.07 19.51
C THR A 226 14.67 10.79 20.61
N LEU A 227 14.39 9.52 20.89
CA LEU A 227 13.50 9.07 21.98
C LEU A 227 14.27 8.77 23.28
N GLY A 228 15.58 9.02 23.32
CA GLY A 228 16.42 8.84 24.48
C GLY A 228 16.99 7.42 24.67
N LEU A 229 16.88 6.56 23.66
CA LEU A 229 17.53 5.24 23.66
C LEU A 229 18.98 5.37 23.19
N THR A 230 19.90 4.65 23.81
CA THR A 230 21.27 4.55 23.32
C THR A 230 21.38 3.49 22.24
N ARG A 231 22.28 3.66 21.27
CA ARG A 231 22.59 2.63 20.26
C ARG A 231 22.90 1.27 20.88
N LYS A 232 23.64 1.27 22.00
CA LYS A 232 23.98 0.04 22.72
C LYS A 232 22.74 -0.68 23.25
N GLU A 233 21.78 0.04 23.78
CA GLU A 233 20.51 -0.56 24.24
C GLU A 233 19.72 -1.15 23.06
N MET A 234 19.61 -0.42 21.94
CA MET A 234 18.89 -0.89 20.77
C MET A 234 19.54 -2.11 20.13
N LEU A 235 20.89 -2.15 20.01
CA LEU A 235 21.62 -3.28 19.45
C LEU A 235 21.62 -4.52 20.36
N ASN A 236 21.47 -4.34 21.67
CA ASN A 236 21.36 -5.48 22.60
C ASN A 236 19.98 -6.17 22.53
N LEU A 237 18.95 -5.52 21.99
CA LEU A 237 17.65 -6.16 21.75
C LEU A 237 17.67 -7.22 20.65
N GLU A 238 18.72 -7.25 19.81
CA GLU A 238 18.92 -8.31 18.81
C GLU A 238 19.25 -9.68 19.43
N GLN A 239 19.53 -9.73 20.74
CA GLN A 239 19.91 -10.97 21.42
C GLN A 239 18.76 -11.58 22.27
N LEU A 240 17.56 -11.01 22.19
CA LEU A 240 16.33 -11.51 22.82
C LEU A 240 15.43 -12.19 21.80
#